data_925d291768853ea033136bf8e96ce7d4
#
_entry.id   925d291768853ea033136bf8e96ce7d4
#
_cell.length_a   1.000
_cell.length_b   1.000
_cell.length_c   1.000
_cell.angle_alpha   90.00
_cell.angle_beta   90.00
_cell.angle_gamma   90.00
#
_symmetry.space_group_name_H-M   'P 1'
#
loop_
_entity.id
_entity.type
_entity.pdbx_description
1 polymer ?
#
loop_
_entity_poly.entity_id
_entity_poly.type
_entity_poly.pdbx_seq_one_letter_code
_entity_poly.pdbx_strand_id
1 'polypeptide(L)'
;MDANLHSIARLLLLLSISTTAIANDEIVAVQLGTPAENEKLDIYTADIKLHHMFWQWGESGCQFGLGVRGGVLDVGHESGARLGAGGRAECLWGQWVVWMPVEVLWLSKHEFGHKGNGFKDYGGPVQLSTGLGLGYAFNRNWLLGYQYEHMSNGHMYEHNSSLDSHTLHIEYRF
;
A
#
# COMPACT_ATOMS: atom_id res chain seq x y z
N MET A 1 2.05 7.15 -31.76
CA MET A 1 1.85 7.40 -30.31
C MET A 1 0.79 6.47 -29.70
N ASP A 2 0.47 5.33 -30.34
CA ASP A 2 -0.72 4.50 -30.01
C ASP A 2 -0.42 3.09 -29.46
N ALA A 3 0.86 2.78 -29.22
CA ALA A 3 1.25 1.44 -28.77
C ALA A 3 1.07 1.18 -27.26
N ASN A 4 0.96 2.24 -26.43
CA ASN A 4 0.92 2.11 -24.98
C ASN A 4 -0.50 1.89 -24.41
N LEU A 5 -1.54 2.30 -25.11
CA LEU A 5 -2.93 2.15 -24.63
C LEU A 5 -3.40 0.68 -24.69
N HIS A 6 -2.94 -0.09 -25.68
CA HIS A 6 -3.30 -1.50 -25.82
C HIS A 6 -2.63 -2.42 -24.79
N SER A 7 -1.47 -2.03 -24.25
CA SER A 7 -0.78 -2.80 -23.20
C SER A 7 -1.47 -2.66 -21.84
N ILE A 8 -1.97 -1.48 -21.51
CA ILE A 8 -2.71 -1.22 -20.25
C ILE A 8 -4.07 -1.93 -20.28
N ALA A 9 -4.78 -1.92 -21.43
CA ALA A 9 -6.05 -2.62 -21.61
C ALA A 9 -5.91 -4.15 -21.51
N ARG A 10 -4.78 -4.72 -21.95
CA ARG A 10 -4.50 -6.16 -21.83
C ARG A 10 -4.16 -6.58 -20.40
N LEU A 11 -3.53 -5.72 -19.61
CA LEU A 11 -3.26 -5.98 -18.19
C LEU A 11 -4.55 -5.99 -17.37
N LEU A 12 -5.52 -5.14 -17.71
CA LEU A 12 -6.84 -5.09 -17.07
C LEU A 12 -7.74 -6.28 -17.46
N LEU A 13 -7.53 -6.88 -18.62
CA LEU A 13 -8.36 -8.01 -19.11
C LEU A 13 -7.92 -9.37 -18.53
N LEU A 14 -6.71 -9.49 -17.97
CA LEU A 14 -6.24 -10.72 -17.32
C LEU A 14 -6.72 -10.87 -15.86
N LEU A 15 -7.42 -9.88 -15.33
CA LEU A 15 -8.07 -9.92 -14.01
C LEU A 15 -9.51 -10.43 -14.04
N SER A 16 -9.98 -11.01 -15.13
CA SER A 16 -11.22 -11.79 -15.14
C SER A 16 -11.00 -13.16 -14.46
N ILE A 17 -10.73 -13.12 -13.17
CA ILE A 17 -10.76 -14.30 -12.30
C ILE A 17 -12.22 -14.71 -12.18
N SER A 18 -12.51 -15.93 -12.62
CA SER A 18 -13.81 -16.59 -12.50
C SER A 18 -14.33 -16.47 -11.05
N THR A 19 -15.36 -15.67 -10.86
CA THR A 19 -16.07 -15.50 -9.60
C THR A 19 -16.90 -16.74 -9.29
N THR A 20 -16.30 -17.76 -8.70
CA THR A 20 -17.06 -18.63 -7.79
C THR A 20 -17.39 -17.79 -6.58
N ALA A 21 -18.65 -17.80 -6.15
CA ALA A 21 -19.16 -17.05 -5.02
C ALA A 21 -18.38 -17.40 -3.75
N ILE A 22 -17.29 -16.67 -3.53
CA ILE A 22 -16.53 -16.64 -2.28
C ILE A 22 -17.06 -15.39 -1.54
N ALA A 23 -17.44 -15.57 -0.28
CA ALA A 23 -17.82 -14.48 0.61
C ALA A 23 -16.83 -13.30 0.46
N ASN A 24 -17.26 -12.07 0.72
CA ASN A 24 -16.54 -10.78 0.57
C ASN A 24 -15.13 -10.71 1.23
N ASP A 25 -14.30 -11.71 1.02
CA ASP A 25 -13.02 -11.91 1.70
C ASP A 25 -11.83 -11.41 0.89
N GLU A 26 -12.05 -11.05 -0.37
CA GLU A 26 -11.00 -10.54 -1.25
C GLU A 26 -11.10 -9.02 -1.38
N ILE A 27 -9.98 -8.35 -1.18
CA ILE A 27 -9.86 -6.89 -1.28
C ILE A 27 -8.80 -6.55 -2.31
N VAL A 28 -9.17 -5.71 -3.28
CA VAL A 28 -8.23 -5.01 -4.16
C VAL A 28 -8.24 -3.54 -3.78
N ALA A 29 -7.08 -2.97 -3.52
CA ALA A 29 -6.96 -1.57 -3.18
C ALA A 29 -5.92 -0.86 -4.04
N VAL A 30 -6.17 0.42 -4.33
CA VAL A 30 -5.20 1.37 -4.86
C VAL A 30 -4.89 2.38 -3.77
N GLN A 31 -3.62 2.61 -3.54
CA GLN A 31 -3.12 3.55 -2.54
C GLN A 31 -2.19 4.55 -3.17
N LEU A 32 -2.42 5.84 -2.93
CA LEU A 32 -1.57 6.94 -3.36
C LEU A 32 -1.10 7.72 -2.14
N GLY A 33 0.20 8.01 -2.06
CA GLY A 33 0.78 8.62 -0.87
C GLY A 33 1.76 9.74 -1.16
N THR A 34 1.83 10.67 -0.20
CA THR A 34 2.80 11.75 -0.12
C THR A 34 3.40 11.79 1.28
N PRO A 35 4.60 12.38 1.48
CA PRO A 35 5.18 12.50 2.81
C PRO A 35 4.27 13.23 3.79
N ALA A 36 4.27 12.79 5.03
CA ALA A 36 3.58 13.47 6.14
C ALA A 36 4.38 14.67 6.67
N GLU A 37 5.67 14.68 6.44
CA GLU A 37 6.58 15.75 6.84
C GLU A 37 7.21 16.43 5.62
N ASN A 38 7.75 17.64 5.83
CA ASN A 38 8.46 18.36 4.78
C ASN A 38 9.78 17.64 4.46
N GLU A 39 9.84 17.01 3.33
CA GLU A 39 11.05 16.40 2.80
C GLU A 39 11.78 17.36 1.85
N LYS A 40 13.10 17.19 1.72
CA LYS A 40 13.92 17.99 0.79
C LYS A 40 13.69 17.63 -0.67
N LEU A 41 13.18 16.44 -0.91
CA LEU A 41 12.84 15.91 -2.23
C LEU A 41 11.34 15.66 -2.27
N ASP A 42 10.74 15.86 -3.43
CA ASP A 42 9.36 15.44 -3.67
C ASP A 42 9.30 13.92 -3.63
N ILE A 43 8.40 13.37 -2.82
CA ILE A 43 8.22 11.93 -2.67
C ILE A 43 6.76 11.57 -2.96
N TYR A 44 6.56 10.54 -3.77
CA TYR A 44 5.24 10.01 -4.09
C TYR A 44 5.28 8.49 -4.04
N THR A 45 4.18 7.90 -3.63
CA THR A 45 3.99 6.45 -3.67
C THR A 45 2.69 6.11 -4.37
N ALA A 46 2.70 5.04 -5.15
CA ALA A 46 1.49 4.49 -5.76
C ALA A 46 1.57 2.96 -5.71
N ASP A 47 0.58 2.33 -5.08
CA ASP A 47 0.53 0.88 -4.88
C ASP A 47 -0.81 0.29 -5.28
N ILE A 48 -0.75 -0.97 -5.69
CA ILE A 48 -1.89 -1.87 -5.73
C ILE A 48 -1.69 -2.92 -4.64
N LYS A 49 -2.73 -3.15 -3.85
CA LYS A 49 -2.74 -4.13 -2.76
C LYS A 49 -3.83 -5.17 -3.01
N LEU A 50 -3.51 -6.40 -2.70
CA LEU A 50 -4.44 -7.53 -2.72
C LEU A 50 -4.44 -8.15 -1.33
N HIS A 51 -5.61 -8.32 -0.71
CA HIS A 51 -5.73 -8.97 0.59
C HIS A 51 -6.78 -10.06 0.53
N HIS A 52 -6.52 -11.15 1.22
CA HIS A 52 -7.46 -12.22 1.52
C HIS A 52 -7.74 -12.20 3.02
N MET A 53 -9.01 -11.91 3.40
CA MET A 53 -9.47 -11.87 4.78
C MET A 53 -10.02 -13.26 5.12
N PHE A 54 -9.44 -13.95 6.10
CA PHE A 54 -9.78 -15.37 6.37
C PHE A 54 -10.13 -15.65 7.83
N TRP A 55 -9.96 -14.68 8.73
CA TRP A 55 -10.30 -14.86 10.12
C TRP A 55 -11.17 -13.73 10.62
N GLN A 56 -12.31 -14.08 11.22
CA GLN A 56 -13.20 -13.16 11.91
C GLN A 56 -13.12 -13.37 13.42
N TRP A 57 -13.10 -12.28 14.17
CA TRP A 57 -13.01 -12.30 15.63
C TRP A 57 -14.39 -12.33 16.25
N GLY A 58 -15.06 -13.50 16.27
CA GLY A 58 -16.40 -13.65 16.77
C GLY A 58 -17.40 -12.72 16.06
N GLU A 59 -18.32 -12.12 16.81
CA GLU A 59 -19.33 -11.17 16.31
C GLU A 59 -18.86 -9.70 16.38
N SER A 60 -17.57 -9.45 16.63
CA SER A 60 -17.04 -8.10 16.87
C SER A 60 -17.01 -7.20 15.63
N GLY A 61 -17.19 -7.75 14.44
CA GLY A 61 -16.96 -7.06 13.18
C GLY A 61 -15.49 -6.84 12.86
N CYS A 62 -14.57 -7.44 13.63
CA CYS A 62 -13.13 -7.39 13.37
C CYS A 62 -12.69 -8.64 12.62
N GLN A 63 -11.76 -8.46 11.68
CA GLN A 63 -11.22 -9.53 10.86
C GLN A 63 -9.73 -9.33 10.60
N PHE A 64 -9.06 -10.41 10.20
CA PHE A 64 -7.65 -10.44 9.87
C PHE A 64 -7.43 -11.17 8.56
N GLY A 65 -6.48 -10.69 7.77
CA GLY A 65 -6.09 -11.29 6.51
C GLY A 65 -4.62 -11.11 6.21
N LEU A 66 -4.19 -11.76 5.16
CA LEU A 66 -2.86 -11.60 4.56
C LEU A 66 -2.98 -10.98 3.20
N GLY A 67 -1.92 -10.30 2.76
CA GLY A 67 -1.93 -9.65 1.46
C GLY A 67 -0.54 -9.43 0.90
N VAL A 68 -0.57 -8.96 -0.33
CA VAL A 68 0.61 -8.54 -1.07
C VAL A 68 0.38 -7.15 -1.65
N ARG A 69 1.46 -6.41 -1.87
CA ARG A 69 1.42 -5.15 -2.62
C ARG A 69 2.52 -5.10 -3.67
N GLY A 70 2.23 -4.37 -4.74
CA GLY A 70 3.21 -3.96 -5.73
C GLY A 70 2.97 -2.51 -6.12
N GLY A 71 4.05 -1.73 -6.24
CA GLY A 71 3.93 -0.32 -6.55
C GLY A 71 5.25 0.34 -6.86
N VAL A 72 5.23 1.67 -6.80
CA VAL A 72 6.36 2.53 -7.07
C VAL A 72 6.58 3.50 -5.92
N LEU A 73 7.84 3.81 -5.67
CA LEU A 73 8.32 4.89 -4.84
C LEU A 73 9.10 5.85 -5.75
N ASP A 74 8.61 7.06 -5.88
CA ASP A 74 9.24 8.15 -6.64
C ASP A 74 9.85 9.16 -5.67
N VAL A 75 11.11 9.51 -5.86
CA VAL A 75 11.85 10.44 -5.00
C VAL A 75 12.68 11.36 -5.88
N GLY A 76 12.27 12.62 -6.00
CA GLY A 76 13.03 13.67 -6.68
C GLY A 76 13.39 13.38 -8.13
N HIS A 77 12.49 12.81 -8.93
CA HIS A 77 12.64 12.38 -10.33
C HIS A 77 13.28 11.01 -10.55
N GLU A 78 13.54 10.25 -9.50
CA GLU A 78 14.02 8.88 -9.58
C GLU A 78 12.99 7.93 -9.00
N SER A 79 12.72 6.84 -9.72
CA SER A 79 11.70 5.87 -9.29
C SER A 79 12.31 4.51 -8.99
N GLY A 80 11.74 3.84 -7.99
CA GLY A 80 12.02 2.44 -7.67
C GLY A 80 10.72 1.65 -7.51
N ALA A 81 10.76 0.37 -7.90
CA ALA A 81 9.66 -0.53 -7.57
C ALA A 81 9.69 -0.88 -6.08
N ARG A 82 8.50 -1.02 -5.48
CA ARG A 82 8.33 -1.59 -4.14
C ARG A 82 7.36 -2.76 -4.17
N LEU A 83 7.75 -3.85 -3.56
CA LEU A 83 6.96 -5.06 -3.42
C LEU A 83 6.81 -5.36 -1.94
N GLY A 84 5.67 -5.89 -1.52
CA GLY A 84 5.43 -6.16 -0.12
C GLY A 84 4.49 -7.33 0.11
N ALA A 85 4.60 -7.88 1.31
CA ALA A 85 3.67 -8.88 1.83
C ALA A 85 3.50 -8.70 3.34
N GLY A 86 2.32 -9.02 3.86
CA GLY A 86 2.06 -8.88 5.29
C GLY A 86 0.62 -9.14 5.69
N GLY A 87 0.30 -8.74 6.92
CA GLY A 87 -1.01 -8.87 7.52
C GLY A 87 -1.78 -7.55 7.55
N ARG A 88 -3.10 -7.66 7.56
CA ARG A 88 -4.03 -6.57 7.81
C ARG A 88 -5.07 -7.02 8.82
N ALA A 89 -5.17 -6.28 9.91
CA ALA A 89 -6.30 -6.36 10.83
C ALA A 89 -7.25 -5.20 10.54
N GLU A 90 -8.56 -5.45 10.56
CA GLU A 90 -9.55 -4.39 10.41
C GLU A 90 -10.79 -4.64 11.25
N CYS A 91 -11.48 -3.57 11.62
CA CYS A 91 -12.76 -3.62 12.32
C CYS A 91 -13.79 -2.73 11.60
N LEU A 92 -15.01 -3.26 11.46
CA LEU A 92 -16.13 -2.61 10.80
C LEU A 92 -17.16 -2.16 11.83
N TRP A 93 -17.56 -0.87 11.78
CA TRP A 93 -18.62 -0.28 12.58
C TRP A 93 -19.63 0.43 11.68
N GLY A 94 -20.66 -0.29 11.29
CA GLY A 94 -21.60 0.19 10.27
C GLY A 94 -20.90 0.40 8.93
N GLN A 95 -20.79 1.64 8.49
CA GLN A 95 -20.10 2.01 7.24
C GLN A 95 -18.64 2.44 7.46
N TRP A 96 -18.18 2.55 8.70
CA TRP A 96 -16.82 2.91 9.03
C TRP A 96 -15.94 1.67 9.17
N VAL A 97 -14.76 1.75 8.61
CA VAL A 97 -13.73 0.70 8.68
C VAL A 97 -12.44 1.31 9.18
N VAL A 98 -11.90 0.75 10.25
CA VAL A 98 -10.54 1.07 10.73
C VAL A 98 -9.65 -0.12 10.44
N TRP A 99 -8.47 0.12 9.90
CA TRP A 99 -7.52 -0.97 9.62
C TRP A 99 -6.09 -0.62 10.02
N MET A 100 -5.31 -1.66 10.28
CA MET A 100 -3.88 -1.61 10.60
C MET A 100 -3.13 -2.66 9.77
N PRO A 101 -2.35 -2.27 8.75
CA PRO A 101 -1.44 -3.16 8.06
C PRO A 101 -0.11 -3.29 8.81
N VAL A 102 0.53 -4.45 8.68
CA VAL A 102 1.93 -4.69 9.04
C VAL A 102 2.55 -5.49 7.92
N GLU A 103 3.55 -4.94 7.24
CA GLU A 103 4.08 -5.50 6.00
C GLU A 103 5.61 -5.45 6.00
N VAL A 104 6.23 -6.41 5.33
CA VAL A 104 7.63 -6.37 4.92
C VAL A 104 7.66 -5.93 3.47
N LEU A 105 8.48 -4.92 3.16
CA LEU A 105 8.64 -4.36 1.82
C LEU A 105 10.04 -4.66 1.30
N TRP A 106 10.12 -4.83 0.02
CA TRP A 106 11.37 -4.83 -0.75
C TRP A 106 11.37 -3.67 -1.73
N LEU A 107 12.45 -2.89 -1.73
CA LEU A 107 12.69 -1.76 -2.63
C LEU A 107 13.73 -2.16 -3.68
N SER A 108 13.43 -1.96 -4.96
CA SER A 108 14.40 -2.15 -6.04
C SER A 108 15.50 -1.10 -6.04
N LYS A 109 15.21 0.07 -5.42
CA LYS A 109 16.12 1.18 -5.21
C LYS A 109 15.85 1.78 -3.84
N HIS A 110 16.89 1.98 -3.03
CA HIS A 110 16.78 2.52 -1.68
C HIS A 110 17.62 3.80 -1.46
N GLU A 111 18.44 4.19 -2.42
CA GLU A 111 19.18 5.44 -2.45
C GLU A 111 18.71 6.29 -3.64
N PHE A 112 18.36 7.56 -3.39
CA PHE A 112 17.81 8.47 -4.37
C PHE A 112 18.51 9.82 -4.32
N GLY A 113 18.71 10.43 -5.50
CA GLY A 113 19.36 11.72 -5.62
C GLY A 113 20.87 11.66 -5.47
N HIS A 114 21.50 12.81 -5.29
CA HIS A 114 22.95 12.96 -5.21
C HIS A 114 23.35 13.73 -3.95
N LYS A 115 24.41 13.29 -3.28
CA LYS A 115 24.99 14.00 -2.13
C LYS A 115 25.37 15.43 -2.55
N GLY A 116 24.72 16.42 -1.94
CA GLY A 116 24.88 17.85 -2.24
C GLY A 116 23.65 18.53 -2.86
N ASN A 117 22.79 17.82 -3.61
CA ASN A 117 21.60 18.36 -4.25
C ASN A 117 20.27 17.73 -3.78
N GLY A 118 20.26 17.15 -2.60
CA GLY A 118 19.15 16.35 -2.07
C GLY A 118 19.48 14.87 -2.25
N PHE A 119 19.55 14.17 -1.14
CA PHE A 119 19.84 12.74 -1.09
C PHE A 119 18.95 12.09 -0.04
N LYS A 120 18.30 11.00 -0.40
CA LYS A 120 17.50 10.16 0.51
C LYS A 120 18.02 8.73 0.43
N ASP A 121 18.43 8.18 1.57
CA ASP A 121 18.92 6.81 1.71
C ASP A 121 18.07 6.10 2.77
N TYR A 122 17.35 5.08 2.35
CA TYR A 122 16.54 4.23 3.24
C TYR A 122 17.36 3.10 3.89
N GLY A 123 18.69 3.10 3.70
CA GLY A 123 19.65 2.20 4.32
C GLY A 123 19.77 0.84 3.68
N GLY A 124 18.76 0.36 2.97
CA GLY A 124 18.79 -0.94 2.30
C GLY A 124 17.45 -1.34 1.69
N PRO A 125 17.42 -2.46 0.95
CA PRO A 125 16.27 -2.84 0.17
C PRO A 125 15.08 -3.37 1.01
N VAL A 126 15.32 -3.90 2.22
CA VAL A 126 14.25 -4.45 3.05
C VAL A 126 13.79 -3.39 4.04
N GLN A 127 12.48 -3.14 4.04
CA GLN A 127 11.82 -2.18 4.93
C GLN A 127 10.65 -2.86 5.66
N LEU A 128 10.28 -2.32 6.80
CA LEU A 128 9.06 -2.64 7.52
C LEU A 128 8.06 -1.50 7.30
N SER A 129 6.80 -1.82 7.08
CA SER A 129 5.74 -0.84 6.98
C SER A 129 4.61 -1.19 7.93
N THR A 130 4.08 -0.17 8.59
CA THR A 130 2.86 -0.26 9.39
C THR A 130 2.06 1.03 9.23
N GLY A 131 0.82 1.03 9.67
CA GLY A 131 -0.01 2.22 9.57
C GLY A 131 -1.34 2.08 10.28
N LEU A 132 -2.11 3.16 10.24
CA LEU A 132 -3.47 3.19 10.72
C LEU A 132 -4.34 3.87 9.67
N GLY A 133 -5.40 3.20 9.26
CA GLY A 133 -6.34 3.69 8.28
C GLY A 133 -7.75 3.82 8.82
N LEU A 134 -8.49 4.79 8.28
CA LEU A 134 -9.91 5.01 8.50
C LEU A 134 -10.58 5.23 7.15
N GLY A 135 -11.67 4.51 6.90
CA GLY A 135 -12.41 4.61 5.65
C GLY A 135 -13.92 4.55 5.85
N TYR A 136 -14.62 4.94 4.80
CA TYR A 136 -16.06 4.91 4.71
C TYR A 136 -16.49 4.02 3.54
N ALA A 137 -17.26 2.99 3.82
CA ALA A 137 -17.83 2.09 2.82
C ALA A 137 -19.12 2.70 2.27
N PHE A 138 -19.10 3.12 1.00
CA PHE A 138 -20.29 3.68 0.32
C PHE A 138 -21.36 2.63 0.08
N ASN A 139 -20.92 1.40 -0.14
CA ASN A 139 -21.76 0.23 -0.34
C ASN A 139 -20.97 -1.02 0.09
N ARG A 140 -21.50 -2.21 -0.22
CA ARG A 140 -20.85 -3.48 0.16
C ARG A 140 -19.48 -3.71 -0.48
N ASN A 141 -19.20 -3.06 -1.60
CA ASN A 141 -18.01 -3.32 -2.42
C ASN A 141 -16.98 -2.19 -2.36
N TRP A 142 -17.38 -0.92 -2.23
CA TRP A 142 -16.49 0.22 -2.37
C TRP A 142 -16.25 0.94 -1.06
N LEU A 143 -14.99 1.18 -0.76
CA LEU A 143 -14.52 1.98 0.35
C LEU A 143 -13.56 3.06 -0.15
N LEU A 144 -13.69 4.26 0.39
CA LEU A 144 -12.70 5.33 0.31
C LEU A 144 -12.17 5.61 1.71
N GLY A 145 -10.86 5.73 1.83
CA GLY A 145 -10.23 5.94 3.11
C GLY A 145 -8.93 6.70 3.05
N TYR A 146 -8.46 7.01 4.20
CA TYR A 146 -7.17 7.62 4.48
C TYR A 146 -6.37 6.69 5.37
N GLN A 147 -5.05 6.60 5.15
CA GLN A 147 -4.12 5.87 6.01
C GLN A 147 -2.88 6.72 6.26
N TYR A 148 -2.45 6.79 7.50
CA TYR A 148 -1.08 7.16 7.86
C TYR A 148 -0.21 5.92 7.79
N GLU A 149 0.88 5.97 7.04
CA GLU A 149 1.83 4.85 6.85
C GLU A 149 3.22 5.27 7.31
N HIS A 150 3.84 4.44 8.12
CA HIS A 150 5.24 4.51 8.51
C HIS A 150 6.03 3.40 7.82
N MET A 151 7.12 3.75 7.16
CA MET A 151 8.08 2.81 6.56
C MET A 151 9.47 3.09 7.11
N SER A 152 10.15 2.06 7.60
CA SER A 152 11.55 2.13 8.05
C SER A 152 12.22 0.76 7.99
N ASN A 153 13.53 0.71 8.02
CA ASN A 153 14.23 -0.58 8.03
C ASN A 153 14.40 -1.19 9.43
N GLY A 154 13.85 -0.57 10.49
CA GLY A 154 13.89 -1.11 11.86
C GLY A 154 15.32 -1.28 12.41
N HIS A 155 16.27 -0.48 11.95
CA HIS A 155 17.71 -0.57 12.30
C HIS A 155 18.39 -1.87 11.79
N MET A 156 17.86 -2.51 10.75
CA MET A 156 18.52 -3.65 10.11
C MET A 156 19.79 -3.24 9.35
N TYR A 157 19.90 -1.96 8.99
CA TYR A 157 21.05 -1.39 8.29
C TYR A 157 21.65 -0.22 9.09
N GLU A 158 22.85 0.22 8.70
CA GLU A 158 23.57 1.33 9.35
C GLU A 158 22.77 2.64 9.31
N HIS A 159 22.12 2.93 8.18
CA HIS A 159 21.21 4.07 8.04
C HIS A 159 19.77 3.61 8.21
N ASN A 160 18.99 4.30 9.01
CA ASN A 160 17.56 4.05 9.23
C ASN A 160 16.75 5.32 8.97
N SER A 161 16.70 5.76 7.72
CA SER A 161 15.81 6.83 7.31
C SER A 161 14.40 6.27 7.17
N SER A 162 13.42 6.92 7.79
CA SER A 162 12.01 6.57 7.66
C SER A 162 11.31 7.39 6.58
N LEU A 163 10.15 6.91 6.16
CA LEU A 163 9.15 7.64 5.40
C LEU A 163 7.81 7.51 6.09
N ASP A 164 7.32 8.63 6.62
CA ASP A 164 5.97 8.79 7.10
C ASP A 164 5.12 9.40 6.00
N SER A 165 3.98 8.79 5.69
CA SER A 165 3.16 9.17 4.54
C SER A 165 1.70 9.33 4.89
N HIS A 166 1.07 10.35 4.34
CA HIS A 166 -0.38 10.45 4.19
C HIS A 166 -0.79 9.75 2.92
N THR A 167 -1.72 8.80 3.00
CA THR A 167 -2.15 8.03 1.83
C THR A 167 -3.66 8.07 1.65
N LEU A 168 -4.08 8.26 0.40
CA LEU A 168 -5.45 8.05 -0.04
C LEU A 168 -5.61 6.58 -0.44
N HIS A 169 -6.70 5.95 -0.01
CA HIS A 169 -6.96 4.54 -0.17
C HIS A 169 -8.33 4.30 -0.78
N ILE A 170 -8.38 3.67 -1.95
CA ILE A 170 -9.60 3.26 -2.63
C ILE A 170 -9.58 1.74 -2.70
N GLU A 171 -10.66 1.10 -2.26
CA GLU A 171 -10.74 -0.34 -2.11
C GLU A 171 -12.02 -0.88 -2.72
N TYR A 172 -11.90 -2.02 -3.38
CA TYR A 172 -13.00 -2.83 -3.85
C TYR A 172 -12.99 -4.21 -3.17
N ARG A 173 -14.13 -4.61 -2.65
CA ARG A 173 -14.37 -5.90 -1.95
C ARG A 173 -15.25 -6.78 -2.81
N PHE A 174 -14.84 -8.02 -3.01
CA PHE A 174 -15.56 -9.01 -3.82
C PHE A 174 -16.48 -9.86 -2.96
#